data_8231fcc56fe05cc8fc4157a69ff6fbfb
#
_entry.id   8231fcc56fe05cc8fc4157a69ff6fbfb
#
_cell.length_a   1.000
_cell.length_b   1.000
_cell.length_c   1.000
_cell.angle_alpha   90.00
_cell.angle_beta   90.00
_cell.angle_gamma   90.00
#
_symmetry.space_group_name_H-M   'P 1'
#
loop_
_entity.id
_entity.type
_entity.pdbx_description
1 polymer ?
#
loop_
_entity_poly.entity_id
_entity_poly.type
_entity_poly.pdbx_seq_one_letter_code
_entity_poly.pdbx_strand_id
1 'polypeptide(L)'
;MRGIALGRALGRAGFAGEYRMFGPAPPAGVPDFAALPTAGWEELVIDASDLGSPEAARTTALARQLVAFAPDVLVVDMFCAPLRHILPIAGCEAWLLLRSMPDRWLDGPAGAKFDPMQFARIIAIEPIASGAVTHVVDPVVVANPDECRPRGALRSRLGIAAEQRLVAVTHAGLPGETKDLVPAARAGEAVVTFDLRDPGAIFPLAEWIGDADEVHGFAGYNAYWEARWLGHAARTSFRAVRRRNDDQVWRLAKCDRYVMRANGADTIAGWLVRGM
;
A
#
# COMPACT_ATOMS: atom_id res chain seq x y z
N MET A 1 -3.14 -0.14 2.28
CA MET A 1 -3.08 -0.87 0.99
C MET A 1 -2.09 -2.04 1.02
N ARG A 2 -0.80 -1.84 1.36
CA ARG A 2 0.18 -2.94 1.35
C ARG A 2 -0.11 -4.04 2.36
N GLY A 3 -0.61 -3.72 3.55
CA GLY A 3 -1.11 -4.73 4.47
C GLY A 3 -2.24 -5.57 3.88
N ILE A 4 -3.19 -4.93 3.17
CA ILE A 4 -4.26 -5.66 2.46
C ILE A 4 -3.65 -6.57 1.38
N ALA A 5 -2.69 -6.07 0.60
CA ALA A 5 -1.99 -6.87 -0.41
C ALA A 5 -1.31 -8.10 0.21
N LEU A 6 -0.63 -7.91 1.35
CA LEU A 6 0.01 -8.99 2.09
C LEU A 6 -1.00 -10.01 2.63
N GLY A 7 -2.12 -9.55 3.21
CA GLY A 7 -3.19 -10.44 3.69
C GLY A 7 -3.77 -11.30 2.56
N ARG A 8 -4.02 -10.71 1.38
CA ARG A 8 -4.48 -11.45 0.19
C ARG A 8 -3.44 -12.46 -0.29
N ALA A 9 -2.17 -12.07 -0.31
CA ALA A 9 -1.07 -12.96 -0.69
C ALA A 9 -0.90 -14.12 0.29
N LEU A 10 -1.09 -13.90 1.59
CA LEU A 10 -1.12 -14.95 2.60
C LEU A 10 -2.28 -15.94 2.34
N GLY A 11 -3.46 -15.43 1.98
CA GLY A 11 -4.59 -16.28 1.58
C GLY A 11 -4.27 -17.16 0.38
N ARG A 12 -3.66 -16.59 -0.68
CA ARG A 12 -3.21 -17.36 -1.85
C ARG A 12 -2.15 -18.42 -1.50
N ALA A 13 -1.28 -18.10 -0.56
CA ALA A 13 -0.23 -19.01 -0.09
C ALA A 13 -0.72 -20.10 0.86
N GLY A 14 -2.00 -20.13 1.23
CA GLY A 14 -2.58 -21.11 2.15
C GLY A 14 -2.15 -20.90 3.61
N PHE A 15 -1.91 -19.66 4.03
CA PHE A 15 -1.55 -19.34 5.40
C PHE A 15 -2.67 -19.76 6.38
N ALA A 16 -2.30 -20.53 7.39
CA ALA A 16 -3.25 -21.07 8.39
C ALA A 16 -3.18 -20.32 9.75
N GLY A 17 -2.28 -19.35 9.86
CA GLY A 17 -2.12 -18.54 11.08
C GLY A 17 -3.13 -17.39 11.19
N GLU A 18 -3.05 -16.63 12.26
CA GLU A 18 -3.83 -15.42 12.45
C GLU A 18 -3.11 -14.21 11.84
N TYR A 19 -3.84 -13.34 11.15
CA TYR A 19 -3.33 -12.11 10.55
C TYR A 19 -4.08 -10.91 11.09
N ARG A 20 -3.36 -9.93 11.66
CA ARG A 20 -3.94 -8.68 12.13
C ARG A 20 -3.27 -7.47 11.52
N MET A 21 -4.09 -6.54 11.07
CA MET A 21 -3.66 -5.21 10.67
C MET A 21 -3.93 -4.20 11.79
N PHE A 22 -2.92 -3.41 12.09
CA PHE A 22 -3.03 -2.27 13.01
C PHE A 22 -2.85 -0.99 12.22
N GLY A 23 -3.79 -0.06 12.31
CA GLY A 23 -3.70 1.19 11.55
C GLY A 23 -4.95 2.06 11.69
N PRO A 24 -5.01 3.18 10.93
CA PRO A 24 -6.21 4.02 10.90
C PRO A 24 -7.40 3.23 10.37
N ALA A 25 -8.60 3.73 10.64
CA ALA A 25 -9.84 3.12 10.12
C ALA A 25 -9.73 2.78 8.63
N PRO A 26 -10.22 1.60 8.21
CA PRO A 26 -10.27 1.27 6.79
C PRO A 26 -11.13 2.30 6.05
N PRO A 27 -10.80 2.66 4.81
CA PRO A 27 -11.66 3.49 3.99
C PRO A 27 -13.06 2.87 3.88
N ALA A 28 -14.09 3.72 3.86
CA ALA A 28 -15.45 3.26 3.62
C ALA A 28 -15.50 2.46 2.31
N GLY A 29 -16.14 1.29 2.32
CA GLY A 29 -16.23 0.43 1.12
C GLY A 29 -15.07 -0.55 0.94
N VAL A 30 -14.12 -0.63 1.87
CA VAL A 30 -13.19 -1.78 1.94
C VAL A 30 -13.90 -2.92 2.68
N PRO A 31 -14.49 -3.89 1.95
CA PRO A 31 -15.09 -5.08 2.54
C PRO A 31 -14.01 -5.96 3.16
N ASP A 32 -14.34 -7.17 3.55
CA ASP A 32 -13.37 -8.16 4.05
C ASP A 32 -12.06 -8.09 3.29
N PHE A 33 -11.09 -7.42 3.91
CA PHE A 33 -9.88 -6.95 3.23
C PHE A 33 -8.91 -8.05 2.85
N ALA A 34 -9.04 -9.20 3.46
CA ALA A 34 -8.23 -10.37 3.13
C ALA A 34 -9.15 -11.57 2.96
N ALA A 35 -8.85 -12.39 1.96
CA ALA A 35 -9.49 -13.68 1.79
C ALA A 35 -9.00 -14.70 2.85
N LEU A 36 -8.71 -14.22 4.05
CA LEU A 36 -8.28 -15.01 5.21
C LEU A 36 -9.41 -14.99 6.25
N PRO A 37 -9.99 -16.13 6.61
CA PRO A 37 -11.03 -16.21 7.65
C PRO A 37 -10.56 -15.69 9.02
N THR A 38 -9.24 -15.70 9.25
CA THR A 38 -8.59 -15.30 10.50
C THR A 38 -8.03 -13.85 10.44
N ALA A 39 -8.35 -13.10 9.38
CA ALA A 39 -7.86 -11.73 9.26
C ALA A 39 -8.69 -10.77 10.13
N GLY A 40 -8.04 -9.89 10.84
CA GLY A 40 -8.63 -8.83 11.65
C GLY A 40 -8.01 -7.46 11.37
N TRP A 41 -8.81 -6.41 11.53
CA TRP A 41 -8.36 -5.02 11.49
C TRP A 41 -8.63 -4.35 12.83
N GLU A 42 -7.56 -3.86 13.45
CA GLU A 42 -7.64 -3.08 14.69
C GLU A 42 -7.41 -1.61 14.38
N GLU A 43 -8.44 -0.81 14.55
CA GLU A 43 -8.29 0.64 14.38
C GLU A 43 -7.44 1.22 15.51
N LEU A 44 -6.37 1.89 15.13
CA LEU A 44 -5.47 2.57 16.05
C LEU A 44 -5.24 4.01 15.61
N VAL A 45 -5.54 4.93 16.48
CA VAL A 45 -5.08 6.32 16.39
C VAL A 45 -3.82 6.46 17.22
N ILE A 46 -2.70 6.79 16.58
CA ILE A 46 -1.42 7.03 17.25
C ILE A 46 -1.29 8.53 17.42
N ASP A 47 -1.31 9.01 18.65
CA ASP A 47 -1.02 10.41 18.97
C ASP A 47 0.49 10.65 18.96
N ALA A 48 0.92 11.77 18.40
CA ALA A 48 2.34 12.14 18.36
C ALA A 48 2.93 12.34 19.77
N SER A 49 2.12 12.73 20.74
CA SER A 49 2.52 12.85 22.16
C SER A 49 2.90 11.50 22.77
N ASP A 50 2.31 10.41 22.31
CA ASP A 50 2.59 9.06 22.80
C ASP A 50 3.98 8.56 22.40
N LEU A 51 4.65 9.27 21.50
CA LEU A 51 5.98 8.91 20.98
C LEU A 51 7.12 9.61 21.73
N GLY A 52 6.79 10.47 22.70
CA GLY A 52 7.75 11.36 23.35
C GLY A 52 8.71 10.68 24.34
N SER A 53 8.31 9.58 24.96
CA SER A 53 9.13 8.83 25.90
C SER A 53 8.92 7.32 25.82
N PRO A 54 9.88 6.50 26.30
CA PRO A 54 9.70 5.05 26.38
C PRO A 54 8.50 4.63 27.24
N GLU A 55 8.23 5.34 28.33
CA GLU A 55 7.09 5.05 29.20
C GLU A 55 5.77 5.32 28.47
N ALA A 56 5.62 6.48 27.85
CA ALA A 56 4.43 6.84 27.08
C ALA A 56 4.19 5.82 25.96
N ALA A 57 5.22 5.48 25.18
CA ALA A 57 5.11 4.53 24.08
C ALA A 57 4.62 3.14 24.53
N ARG A 58 5.11 2.64 25.67
CA ARG A 58 4.72 1.32 26.22
C ARG A 58 3.29 1.27 26.73
N THR A 59 2.70 2.41 27.06
CA THR A 59 1.31 2.51 27.55
C THR A 59 0.30 2.78 26.43
N THR A 60 0.74 2.90 25.18
CA THR A 60 -0.15 3.12 24.03
C THR A 60 -1.07 1.92 23.78
N ALA A 61 -2.19 2.18 23.11
CA ALA A 61 -3.08 1.10 22.66
C ALA A 61 -2.33 0.11 21.76
N LEU A 62 -1.47 0.62 20.86
CA LEU A 62 -0.65 -0.21 19.99
C LEU A 62 0.24 -1.18 20.78
N ALA A 63 0.98 -0.67 21.80
CA ALA A 63 1.86 -1.51 22.61
C ALA A 63 1.07 -2.60 23.34
N ARG A 64 -0.06 -2.25 23.96
CA ARG A 64 -0.91 -3.22 24.67
C ARG A 64 -1.46 -4.30 23.73
N GLN A 65 -1.91 -3.92 22.55
CA GLN A 65 -2.46 -4.87 21.59
C GLN A 65 -1.38 -5.78 20.99
N LEU A 66 -0.18 -5.25 20.71
CA LEU A 66 0.94 -6.08 20.24
C LEU A 66 1.36 -7.10 21.31
N VAL A 67 1.40 -6.70 22.59
CA VAL A 67 1.69 -7.64 23.69
C VAL A 67 0.58 -8.68 23.84
N ALA A 68 -0.68 -8.29 23.74
CA ALA A 68 -1.81 -9.20 23.87
C ALA A 68 -1.93 -10.19 22.71
N PHE A 69 -1.62 -9.73 21.49
CA PHE A 69 -1.65 -10.55 20.28
C PHE A 69 -0.44 -11.47 20.18
N ALA A 70 0.72 -11.05 20.74
CA ALA A 70 1.99 -11.77 20.75
C ALA A 70 2.38 -12.33 19.37
N PRO A 71 2.55 -11.48 18.33
CA PRO A 71 2.83 -11.96 16.98
C PRO A 71 4.21 -12.62 16.89
N ASP A 72 4.33 -13.69 16.10
CA ASP A 72 5.63 -14.25 15.74
C ASP A 72 6.41 -13.31 14.81
N VAL A 73 5.69 -12.63 13.90
CA VAL A 73 6.28 -11.67 12.96
C VAL A 73 5.44 -10.39 12.93
N LEU A 74 6.09 -9.24 13.07
CA LEU A 74 5.52 -7.90 12.93
C LEU A 74 6.04 -7.25 11.64
N VAL A 75 5.19 -7.12 10.63
CA VAL A 75 5.54 -6.40 9.39
C VAL A 75 5.16 -4.93 9.52
N VAL A 76 6.15 -4.06 9.49
CA VAL A 76 6.01 -2.60 9.62
C VAL A 76 5.99 -1.96 8.26
N ASP A 77 4.86 -1.35 7.87
CA ASP A 77 4.74 -0.63 6.62
C ASP A 77 5.21 0.82 6.78
N MET A 78 6.52 1.03 6.71
CA MET A 78 7.23 2.32 6.72
C MET A 78 7.17 3.14 8.02
N PHE A 79 6.07 3.09 8.78
CA PHE A 79 5.89 3.90 9.99
C PHE A 79 6.58 3.27 11.20
N CYS A 80 7.92 3.29 11.20
CA CYS A 80 8.70 2.73 12.32
C CYS A 80 8.75 3.63 13.57
N ALA A 81 8.52 4.94 13.43
CA ALA A 81 8.62 5.88 14.56
C ALA A 81 7.74 5.50 15.77
N PRO A 82 6.48 5.08 15.63
CA PRO A 82 5.65 4.64 16.75
C PRO A 82 6.21 3.42 17.50
N LEU A 83 7.02 2.61 16.81
CA LEU A 83 7.55 1.36 17.35
C LEU A 83 8.92 1.51 18.01
N ARG A 84 9.56 2.67 17.89
CA ARG A 84 10.92 2.93 18.38
C ARG A 84 11.17 2.51 19.81
N HIS A 85 10.21 2.75 20.70
CA HIS A 85 10.31 2.42 22.11
C HIS A 85 9.53 1.17 22.52
N ILE A 86 8.87 0.52 21.56
CA ILE A 86 8.12 -0.72 21.74
C ILE A 86 8.99 -1.91 21.35
N LEU A 87 9.75 -1.76 20.27
CA LEU A 87 10.69 -2.80 19.81
C LEU A 87 11.98 -2.80 20.67
N PRO A 88 12.59 -3.99 20.85
CA PRO A 88 12.12 -5.30 20.41
C PRO A 88 11.00 -5.85 21.29
N ILE A 89 10.15 -6.70 20.71
CA ILE A 89 9.12 -7.48 21.41
C ILE A 89 9.65 -8.91 21.55
N ALA A 90 9.61 -9.46 22.76
CA ALA A 90 10.11 -10.81 23.03
C ALA A 90 9.35 -11.85 22.16
N GLY A 91 10.09 -12.72 21.49
CA GLY A 91 9.52 -13.77 20.63
C GLY A 91 8.98 -13.28 19.28
N CYS A 92 9.15 -11.99 18.93
CA CYS A 92 8.63 -11.42 17.71
C CYS A 92 9.77 -10.94 16.79
N GLU A 93 9.78 -11.38 15.54
CA GLU A 93 10.63 -10.79 14.51
C GLU A 93 9.96 -9.54 13.91
N ALA A 94 10.63 -8.40 13.97
CA ALA A 94 10.17 -7.19 13.28
C ALA A 94 10.78 -7.10 11.87
N TRP A 95 9.93 -6.94 10.86
CA TRP A 95 10.32 -6.71 9.46
C TRP A 95 9.85 -5.34 9.01
N LEU A 96 10.71 -4.57 8.37
CA LEU A 96 10.37 -3.25 7.84
C LEU A 96 10.23 -3.29 6.33
N LEU A 97 9.09 -2.87 5.81
CA LEU A 97 8.93 -2.59 4.38
C LEU A 97 9.41 -1.17 4.09
N LEU A 98 10.38 -1.03 3.21
CA LEU A 98 10.99 0.24 2.87
C LEU A 98 10.78 0.56 1.38
N ARG A 99 10.24 1.75 1.08
CA ARG A 99 10.11 2.30 -0.27
C ARG A 99 10.93 3.57 -0.42
N SER A 100 10.99 4.12 -1.62
CA SER A 100 11.60 5.42 -1.85
C SER A 100 10.88 6.52 -1.06
N MET A 101 11.66 7.23 -0.27
CA MET A 101 11.23 8.38 0.50
C MET A 101 12.39 9.36 0.64
N PRO A 102 12.15 10.64 0.89
CA PRO A 102 13.22 11.59 1.18
C PRO A 102 14.03 11.16 2.42
N ASP A 103 15.38 11.28 2.36
CA ASP A 103 16.29 10.85 3.45
C ASP A 103 15.91 11.43 4.82
N ARG A 104 15.46 12.69 4.85
CA ARG A 104 14.98 13.35 6.06
C ARG A 104 13.82 12.62 6.78
N TRP A 105 13.14 11.72 6.09
CA TRP A 105 12.09 10.92 6.71
C TRP A 105 12.65 9.80 7.59
N LEU A 106 13.75 9.20 7.17
CA LEU A 106 14.47 8.18 7.95
C LEU A 106 15.17 8.81 9.17
N ASP A 107 15.61 10.06 9.03
CA ASP A 107 16.21 10.82 10.13
C ASP A 107 15.16 11.26 11.18
N GLY A 108 13.88 11.20 10.85
CA GLY A 108 12.75 11.48 11.73
C GLY A 108 12.59 12.94 12.16
N PRO A 109 11.39 13.36 12.58
CA PRO A 109 11.24 14.63 13.29
C PRO A 109 11.89 14.51 14.67
N ALA A 110 12.78 15.44 14.99
CA ALA A 110 13.33 15.70 16.32
C ALA A 110 13.51 14.44 17.21
N GLY A 111 14.44 13.56 16.85
CA GLY A 111 14.87 12.48 17.72
C GLY A 111 14.25 11.10 17.48
N ALA A 112 13.32 10.95 16.56
CA ALA A 112 12.83 9.62 16.15
C ALA A 112 13.72 9.04 15.02
N LYS A 113 15.01 8.88 15.29
CA LYS A 113 15.91 8.25 14.33
C LYS A 113 15.48 6.80 14.11
N PHE A 114 15.40 6.43 12.85
CA PHE A 114 15.30 5.04 12.44
C PHE A 114 16.52 4.26 12.94
N ASP A 115 16.27 3.16 13.66
CA ASP A 115 17.32 2.25 14.09
C ASP A 115 17.17 0.92 13.33
N PRO A 116 18.05 0.64 12.35
CA PRO A 116 17.97 -0.57 11.56
C PRO A 116 18.15 -1.84 12.40
N MET A 117 18.83 -1.77 13.53
CA MET A 117 19.08 -2.92 14.41
C MET A 117 17.82 -3.44 15.12
N GLN A 118 16.74 -2.66 15.11
CA GLN A 118 15.45 -3.10 15.65
C GLN A 118 14.70 -4.06 14.72
N PHE A 119 15.17 -4.23 13.48
CA PHE A 119 14.50 -5.06 12.48
C PHE A 119 15.36 -6.24 12.06
N ALA A 120 14.79 -7.45 12.15
CA ALA A 120 15.41 -8.66 11.64
C ALA A 120 15.56 -8.61 10.11
N ARG A 121 14.61 -7.95 9.42
CA ARG A 121 14.66 -7.71 7.98
C ARG A 121 14.24 -6.30 7.63
N ILE A 122 14.99 -5.68 6.72
CA ILE A 122 14.63 -4.42 6.06
C ILE A 122 14.48 -4.73 4.59
N ILE A 123 13.22 -4.75 4.14
CA ILE A 123 12.82 -5.25 2.84
C ILE A 123 12.53 -4.06 1.93
N ALA A 124 13.38 -3.83 0.93
CA ALA A 124 13.08 -2.85 -0.11
C ALA A 124 11.97 -3.40 -1.01
N ILE A 125 10.89 -2.65 -1.13
CA ILE A 125 9.73 -2.92 -1.98
C ILE A 125 9.68 -2.00 -3.21
N GLU A 126 10.77 -1.32 -3.50
CA GLU A 126 11.06 -0.51 -4.68
C GLU A 126 12.57 -0.64 -4.97
N PRO A 127 13.03 -0.34 -6.19
CA PRO A 127 14.45 -0.43 -6.55
C PRO A 127 15.27 0.70 -5.94
N ILE A 128 15.32 0.77 -4.61
CA ILE A 128 16.08 1.75 -3.83
C ILE A 128 17.44 1.19 -3.45
N ALA A 129 18.43 2.06 -3.36
CA ALA A 129 19.74 1.76 -2.81
C ALA A 129 19.86 2.35 -1.40
N SER A 130 19.97 1.49 -0.40
CA SER A 130 20.23 1.90 0.99
C SER A 130 21.08 0.84 1.66
N GLY A 131 22.10 1.27 2.40
CA GLY A 131 22.96 0.37 3.18
C GLY A 131 22.23 -0.37 4.31
N ALA A 132 21.03 0.08 4.68
CA ALA A 132 20.21 -0.59 5.69
C ALA A 132 19.37 -1.74 5.12
N VAL A 133 19.18 -1.82 3.80
CA VAL A 133 18.36 -2.86 3.16
C VAL A 133 19.04 -4.21 3.24
N THR A 134 18.34 -5.20 3.79
CA THR A 134 18.81 -6.59 3.89
C THR A 134 18.21 -7.50 2.82
N HIS A 135 17.02 -7.18 2.33
CA HIS A 135 16.30 -7.95 1.32
C HIS A 135 15.66 -7.03 0.29
N VAL A 136 15.53 -7.50 -0.94
CA VAL A 136 14.85 -6.78 -2.02
C VAL A 136 13.78 -7.69 -2.60
N VAL A 137 12.58 -7.15 -2.76
CA VAL A 137 11.49 -7.80 -3.50
C VAL A 137 10.94 -6.84 -4.55
N ASP A 138 10.23 -7.37 -5.51
CA ASP A 138 9.44 -6.54 -6.42
C ASP A 138 8.39 -5.74 -5.64
N PRO A 139 7.84 -4.66 -6.21
CA PRO A 139 6.80 -3.89 -5.56
C PRO A 139 5.61 -4.71 -5.08
N VAL A 140 5.10 -4.36 -3.90
CA VAL A 140 3.92 -4.97 -3.29
C VAL A 140 2.67 -4.34 -3.88
N VAL A 141 1.85 -5.13 -4.56
CA VAL A 141 0.60 -4.68 -5.20
C VAL A 141 -0.59 -5.54 -4.75
N VAL A 142 -1.80 -4.97 -4.80
CA VAL A 142 -2.98 -5.55 -4.15
C VAL A 142 -3.58 -6.72 -4.92
N ALA A 143 -3.38 -6.78 -6.24
CA ALA A 143 -3.96 -7.81 -7.09
C ALA A 143 -2.94 -8.36 -8.09
N ASN A 144 -3.14 -9.60 -8.51
CA ASN A 144 -2.42 -10.23 -9.60
C ASN A 144 -3.23 -10.15 -10.91
N PRO A 145 -2.61 -10.32 -12.10
CA PRO A 145 -3.32 -10.25 -13.38
C PRO A 145 -4.50 -11.22 -13.50
N ASP A 146 -4.40 -12.40 -12.91
CA ASP A 146 -5.45 -13.42 -12.89
C ASP A 146 -6.62 -13.10 -11.94
N GLU A 147 -6.46 -12.15 -11.04
CA GLU A 147 -7.51 -11.64 -10.17
C GLU A 147 -8.29 -10.47 -10.80
N CYS A 148 -7.85 -9.96 -11.95
CA CYS A 148 -8.51 -8.87 -12.66
C CYS A 148 -9.89 -9.29 -13.19
N ARG A 149 -10.84 -8.37 -13.11
CA ARG A 149 -12.19 -8.57 -13.66
C ARG A 149 -12.14 -8.66 -15.18
N PRO A 150 -13.05 -9.46 -15.77
CA PRO A 150 -13.11 -9.58 -17.22
C PRO A 150 -13.43 -8.22 -17.87
N ARG A 151 -12.97 -8.07 -19.11
CA ARG A 151 -13.23 -6.85 -19.90
C ARG A 151 -14.72 -6.55 -19.98
N GLY A 152 -15.10 -5.29 -19.81
CA GLY A 152 -16.48 -4.83 -19.79
C GLY A 152 -17.11 -4.80 -18.38
N ALA A 153 -16.51 -5.43 -17.38
CA ALA A 153 -17.08 -5.51 -16.04
C ALA A 153 -17.24 -4.13 -15.37
N LEU A 154 -16.22 -3.26 -15.48
CA LEU A 154 -16.31 -1.90 -14.92
C LEU A 154 -17.34 -1.06 -15.65
N ARG A 155 -17.35 -1.13 -17.00
CA ARG A 155 -18.32 -0.42 -17.83
C ARG A 155 -19.73 -0.82 -17.50
N SER A 156 -20.02 -2.13 -17.40
CA SER A 156 -21.32 -2.65 -17.00
C SER A 156 -21.74 -2.14 -15.63
N ARG A 157 -20.82 -2.14 -14.64
CA ARG A 157 -21.08 -1.65 -13.29
C ARG A 157 -21.42 -0.15 -13.26
N LEU A 158 -20.82 0.63 -14.17
CA LEU A 158 -21.02 2.08 -14.26
C LEU A 158 -22.13 2.49 -15.23
N GLY A 159 -22.75 1.56 -15.95
CA GLY A 159 -23.76 1.84 -16.98
C GLY A 159 -23.18 2.56 -18.20
N ILE A 160 -21.90 2.34 -18.54
CA ILE A 160 -21.21 2.97 -19.67
C ILE A 160 -21.27 2.05 -20.88
N ALA A 161 -21.73 2.58 -22.01
CA ALA A 161 -21.82 1.82 -23.26
C ALA A 161 -20.42 1.34 -23.73
N ALA A 162 -20.39 0.20 -24.41
CA ALA A 162 -19.13 -0.43 -24.83
C ALA A 162 -18.30 0.44 -25.78
N GLU A 163 -18.96 1.21 -26.64
CA GLU A 163 -18.39 2.13 -27.63
C GLU A 163 -17.98 3.49 -27.05
N GLN A 164 -18.48 3.84 -25.87
CA GLN A 164 -18.15 5.09 -25.21
C GLN A 164 -16.76 5.03 -24.60
N ARG A 165 -15.86 5.96 -24.90
CA ARG A 165 -14.52 6.00 -24.32
C ARG A 165 -14.59 6.26 -22.82
N LEU A 166 -13.95 5.40 -22.01
CA LEU A 166 -13.88 5.54 -20.56
C LEU A 166 -12.52 6.12 -20.14
N VAL A 167 -12.55 7.32 -19.59
CA VAL A 167 -11.41 7.97 -18.95
C VAL A 167 -11.55 7.89 -17.44
N ALA A 168 -10.66 7.17 -16.79
CA ALA A 168 -10.67 7.00 -15.35
C ALA A 168 -9.70 7.98 -14.67
N VAL A 169 -10.17 8.67 -13.63
CA VAL A 169 -9.33 9.49 -12.76
C VAL A 169 -9.24 8.82 -11.41
N THR A 170 -8.05 8.38 -11.03
CA THR A 170 -7.83 7.65 -9.76
C THR A 170 -7.27 8.57 -8.69
N HIS A 171 -7.90 8.58 -7.52
CA HIS A 171 -7.48 9.42 -6.43
C HIS A 171 -7.58 8.71 -5.07
N ALA A 172 -6.51 8.81 -4.29
CA ALA A 172 -6.44 8.36 -2.90
C ALA A 172 -5.63 9.34 -2.03
N GLY A 173 -5.53 10.59 -2.47
CA GLY A 173 -4.77 11.66 -1.81
C GLY A 173 -5.63 12.59 -0.96
N LEU A 174 -5.20 13.85 -0.85
CA LEU A 174 -5.91 14.86 -0.08
C LEU A 174 -7.17 15.37 -0.83
N PRO A 175 -8.23 15.80 -0.11
CA PRO A 175 -9.39 16.41 -0.73
C PRO A 175 -9.01 17.58 -1.65
N GLY A 176 -9.65 17.67 -2.82
CA GLY A 176 -9.46 18.76 -3.76
C GLY A 176 -8.28 18.62 -4.73
N GLU A 177 -7.39 17.65 -4.56
CA GLU A 177 -6.26 17.42 -5.49
C GLU A 177 -6.70 16.87 -6.85
N THR A 178 -7.88 16.27 -6.93
CA THR A 178 -8.41 15.70 -8.20
C THR A 178 -8.62 16.73 -9.28
N LYS A 179 -8.83 18.00 -8.93
CA LYS A 179 -9.07 19.10 -9.90
C LYS A 179 -7.98 19.18 -10.97
N ASP A 180 -6.74 18.90 -10.60
CA ASP A 180 -5.60 18.95 -11.51
C ASP A 180 -5.44 17.69 -12.37
N LEU A 181 -6.20 16.64 -12.07
CA LEU A 181 -6.13 15.35 -12.77
C LEU A 181 -7.27 15.17 -13.77
N VAL A 182 -8.44 15.77 -13.51
CA VAL A 182 -9.63 15.58 -14.33
C VAL A 182 -9.42 16.30 -15.68
N PRO A 183 -9.34 15.57 -16.81
CA PRO A 183 -9.27 16.19 -18.12
C PRO A 183 -10.62 16.82 -18.49
N ALA A 184 -10.62 17.79 -19.39
CA ALA A 184 -11.86 18.26 -20.01
C ALA A 184 -12.49 17.11 -20.80
N ALA A 185 -13.76 16.80 -20.51
CA ALA A 185 -14.49 15.76 -21.22
C ALA A 185 -14.68 16.14 -22.69
N ARG A 186 -14.46 15.19 -23.58
CA ARG A 186 -14.73 15.32 -25.01
C ARG A 186 -16.06 14.65 -25.38
N ALA A 187 -16.61 15.01 -26.51
CA ALA A 187 -17.82 14.34 -27.00
C ALA A 187 -17.57 12.82 -27.14
N GLY A 188 -18.49 12.02 -26.59
CA GLY A 188 -18.39 10.56 -26.60
C GLY A 188 -17.49 9.95 -25.51
N GLU A 189 -16.94 10.76 -24.59
CA GLU A 189 -16.15 10.27 -23.46
C GLU A 189 -16.99 10.24 -22.18
N ALA A 190 -16.79 9.20 -21.38
CA ALA A 190 -17.20 9.14 -19.97
C ALA A 190 -15.98 9.37 -19.09
N VAL A 191 -15.93 10.47 -18.36
CA VAL A 191 -14.88 10.76 -17.39
C VAL A 191 -15.39 10.40 -16.00
N VAL A 192 -14.76 9.41 -15.36
CA VAL A 192 -15.19 8.91 -14.03
C VAL A 192 -14.04 9.05 -13.04
N THR A 193 -14.33 9.69 -11.91
CA THR A 193 -13.39 9.82 -10.80
C THR A 193 -13.65 8.72 -9.77
N PHE A 194 -12.60 8.02 -9.38
CA PHE A 194 -12.61 6.99 -8.35
C PHE A 194 -11.88 7.50 -7.12
N ASP A 195 -12.61 7.75 -6.05
CA ASP A 195 -12.08 8.15 -4.76
C ASP A 195 -12.44 7.08 -3.71
N LEU A 196 -11.44 6.56 -3.01
CA LEU A 196 -11.66 5.56 -1.94
C LEU A 196 -12.47 6.08 -0.76
N ARG A 197 -12.68 7.40 -0.67
CA ARG A 197 -13.48 8.02 0.38
C ARG A 197 -14.98 8.05 0.04
N ASP A 198 -15.33 7.78 -1.21
CA ASP A 198 -16.73 7.81 -1.64
C ASP A 198 -17.48 6.60 -1.06
N PRO A 199 -18.72 6.81 -0.57
CA PRO A 199 -19.60 5.70 -0.23
C PRO A 199 -19.83 4.82 -1.45
N GLY A 200 -19.52 3.54 -1.36
CA GLY A 200 -19.63 2.60 -2.47
C GLY A 200 -18.42 2.61 -3.43
N ALA A 201 -17.28 3.17 -3.00
CA ALA A 201 -16.04 3.08 -3.75
C ALA A 201 -15.73 1.65 -4.21
N ILE A 202 -15.21 1.53 -5.42
CA ILE A 202 -14.77 0.24 -5.97
C ILE A 202 -13.41 -0.12 -5.37
N PHE A 203 -13.37 -1.24 -4.65
CA PHE A 203 -12.16 -1.72 -4.02
C PHE A 203 -11.94 -3.25 -4.25
N PRO A 204 -10.71 -3.68 -4.56
CA PRO A 204 -9.60 -2.85 -5.04
C PRO A 204 -9.84 -2.39 -6.49
N LEU A 205 -9.68 -1.12 -6.76
CA LEU A 205 -9.87 -0.56 -8.10
C LEU A 205 -8.94 -1.22 -9.14
N ALA A 206 -7.77 -1.66 -8.71
CA ALA A 206 -6.78 -2.34 -9.56
C ALA A 206 -7.38 -3.52 -10.34
N GLU A 207 -8.30 -4.27 -9.77
CA GLU A 207 -8.95 -5.40 -10.46
C GLU A 207 -9.89 -4.98 -11.61
N TRP A 208 -10.37 -3.75 -11.60
CA TRP A 208 -11.42 -3.24 -12.48
C TRP A 208 -10.91 -2.29 -13.54
N ILE A 209 -9.83 -1.56 -13.23
CA ILE A 209 -9.33 -0.45 -14.05
C ILE A 209 -8.90 -0.86 -15.46
N GLY A 210 -8.78 -2.17 -15.71
CA GLY A 210 -8.49 -2.77 -16.99
C GLY A 210 -9.43 -2.36 -18.14
N ASP A 211 -10.65 -1.95 -17.82
CA ASP A 211 -11.65 -1.49 -18.79
C ASP A 211 -11.47 -0.02 -19.24
N ALA A 212 -10.71 0.77 -18.50
CA ALA A 212 -10.49 2.16 -18.87
C ALA A 212 -9.60 2.27 -20.10
N ASP A 213 -9.98 3.14 -21.04
CA ASP A 213 -9.18 3.43 -22.24
C ASP A 213 -8.02 4.36 -21.90
N GLU A 214 -8.21 5.21 -20.90
CA GLU A 214 -7.20 6.12 -20.37
C GLU A 214 -7.35 6.27 -18.87
N VAL A 215 -6.23 6.37 -18.18
CA VAL A 215 -6.19 6.53 -16.71
C VAL A 215 -5.35 7.75 -16.35
N HIS A 216 -5.86 8.60 -15.49
CA HIS A 216 -5.13 9.73 -14.90
C HIS A 216 -4.98 9.53 -13.40
N GLY A 217 -3.78 9.77 -12.87
CA GLY A 217 -3.54 9.62 -11.45
C GLY A 217 -2.24 10.28 -10.98
N PHE A 218 -2.09 10.37 -9.69
CA PHE A 218 -0.79 10.70 -9.12
C PHE A 218 0.11 9.46 -9.08
N ALA A 219 1.43 9.69 -9.20
CA ALA A 219 2.44 8.63 -9.16
C ALA A 219 2.68 8.09 -7.73
N GLY A 220 1.61 7.99 -6.93
CA GLY A 220 1.65 7.32 -5.64
C GLY A 220 2.06 5.85 -5.78
N TYR A 221 2.67 5.29 -4.75
CA TYR A 221 3.24 3.94 -4.80
C TYR A 221 2.27 2.91 -5.40
N ASN A 222 1.07 2.78 -4.84
CA ASN A 222 0.14 1.74 -5.28
C ASN A 222 -0.30 1.95 -6.73
N ALA A 223 -0.82 3.13 -7.08
CA ALA A 223 -1.30 3.43 -8.43
C ALA A 223 -0.22 3.21 -9.50
N TYR A 224 1.02 3.63 -9.21
CA TYR A 224 2.12 3.50 -10.15
C TYR A 224 2.51 2.03 -10.39
N TRP A 225 2.67 1.25 -9.32
CA TRP A 225 3.12 -0.14 -9.43
C TRP A 225 2.01 -1.08 -9.88
N GLU A 226 0.77 -0.85 -9.45
CA GLU A 226 -0.40 -1.58 -9.95
C GLU A 226 -0.59 -1.42 -11.45
N ALA A 227 -0.49 -0.18 -11.97
CA ALA A 227 -0.59 0.07 -13.41
C ALA A 227 0.49 -0.67 -14.21
N ARG A 228 1.70 -0.77 -13.69
CA ARG A 228 2.80 -1.49 -14.35
C ARG A 228 2.62 -3.00 -14.27
N TRP A 229 2.29 -3.52 -13.12
CA TRP A 229 2.10 -4.96 -12.89
C TRP A 229 0.94 -5.52 -13.72
N LEU A 230 -0.14 -4.78 -13.80
CA LEU A 230 -1.36 -5.18 -14.51
C LEU A 230 -1.38 -4.78 -16.00
N GLY A 231 -0.26 -4.27 -16.54
CA GLY A 231 -0.13 -3.94 -17.95
C GLY A 231 -0.86 -2.66 -18.39
N HIS A 232 -1.16 -1.75 -17.49
CA HIS A 232 -1.91 -0.52 -17.78
C HIS A 232 -1.02 0.73 -17.92
N ALA A 233 0.28 0.61 -17.71
CA ALA A 233 1.20 1.75 -17.70
C ALA A 233 1.16 2.60 -18.96
N ALA A 234 1.05 1.97 -20.16
CA ALA A 234 1.05 2.68 -21.44
C ALA A 234 -0.17 3.60 -21.64
N ARG A 235 -1.28 3.34 -20.93
CA ARG A 235 -2.51 4.16 -20.99
C ARG A 235 -2.73 4.98 -19.72
N THR A 236 -1.76 5.01 -18.81
CA THR A 236 -1.85 5.75 -17.56
C THR A 236 -0.94 6.98 -17.60
N SER A 237 -1.56 8.15 -17.45
CA SER A 237 -0.88 9.43 -17.29
C SER A 237 -0.66 9.73 -15.82
N PHE A 238 0.59 9.73 -15.38
CA PHE A 238 0.95 10.03 -14.01
C PHE A 238 1.45 11.46 -13.84
N ARG A 239 1.01 12.10 -12.76
CA ARG A 239 1.58 13.35 -12.26
C ARG A 239 2.24 13.11 -10.90
N ALA A 240 3.34 13.81 -10.64
CA ALA A 240 3.94 13.81 -9.31
C ALA A 240 3.33 14.92 -8.46
N VAL A 241 3.03 14.60 -7.21
CA VAL A 241 2.71 15.58 -6.17
C VAL A 241 3.68 15.43 -5.02
N ARG A 242 4.11 16.54 -4.44
CA ARG A 242 5.03 16.51 -3.31
C ARG A 242 4.35 15.92 -2.09
N ARG A 243 4.93 14.86 -1.57
CA ARG A 243 4.52 14.20 -0.32
C ARG A 243 5.68 14.19 0.66
N ARG A 244 5.34 14.19 1.94
CA ARG A 244 6.34 14.13 3.01
C ARG A 244 7.04 12.77 3.07
N ASN A 245 6.30 11.71 2.77
CA ASN A 245 6.70 10.32 2.95
C ASN A 245 6.61 9.49 1.66
N ASP A 246 6.62 10.13 0.49
CA ASP A 246 6.53 9.45 -0.81
C ASP A 246 7.25 10.26 -1.89
N ASP A 247 8.27 9.70 -2.50
CA ASP A 247 9.03 10.39 -3.55
C ASP A 247 8.51 10.01 -4.94
N GLN A 248 7.41 10.66 -5.33
CA GLN A 248 6.77 10.42 -6.63
C GLN A 248 7.62 10.93 -7.80
N VAL A 249 8.40 12.00 -7.59
CA VAL A 249 9.29 12.55 -8.62
C VAL A 249 10.40 11.55 -8.94
N TRP A 250 11.04 11.02 -7.90
CA TRP A 250 12.04 9.98 -8.06
C TRP A 250 11.47 8.75 -8.78
N ARG A 251 10.26 8.31 -8.40
CA ARG A 251 9.61 7.13 -8.98
C ARG A 251 9.40 7.30 -10.48
N LEU A 252 8.86 8.43 -10.92
CA LEU A 252 8.70 8.72 -12.35
C LEU A 252 10.03 8.79 -13.10
N ALA A 253 11.08 9.37 -12.48
CA ALA A 253 12.36 9.54 -13.13
C ALA A 253 13.22 8.27 -13.17
N LYS A 254 13.09 7.38 -12.18
CA LYS A 254 14.02 6.26 -11.98
C LYS A 254 13.42 4.87 -12.21
N CYS A 255 12.10 4.74 -12.08
CA CYS A 255 11.44 3.44 -12.14
C CYS A 255 10.77 3.14 -13.49
N ASP A 256 10.88 4.03 -14.46
CA ASP A 256 10.20 3.89 -15.75
C ASP A 256 10.61 2.60 -16.51
N ARG A 257 11.85 2.19 -16.39
CA ARG A 257 12.39 0.97 -17.03
C ARG A 257 12.38 -0.27 -16.13
N TYR A 258 11.90 -0.13 -14.91
CA TYR A 258 11.85 -1.28 -14.00
C TYR A 258 10.77 -2.26 -14.43
N VAL A 259 11.14 -3.53 -14.53
CA VAL A 259 10.24 -4.63 -14.90
C VAL A 259 10.01 -5.49 -13.67
N MET A 260 8.77 -5.54 -13.20
CA MET A 260 8.36 -6.45 -12.13
C MET A 260 8.31 -7.89 -12.67
N ARG A 261 8.86 -8.83 -11.91
CA ARG A 261 8.87 -10.28 -12.23
C ARG A 261 7.87 -11.05 -11.40
N ALA A 262 7.53 -10.52 -10.23
CA ALA A 262 6.59 -11.09 -9.28
C ALA A 262 5.84 -9.99 -8.53
N ASN A 263 4.75 -10.33 -7.88
CA ASN A 263 4.16 -9.47 -6.86
C ASN A 263 4.97 -9.62 -5.57
N GLY A 264 5.54 -8.54 -5.07
CA GLY A 264 6.31 -8.57 -3.83
C GLY A 264 5.52 -9.06 -2.62
N ALA A 265 4.20 -8.88 -2.62
CA ALA A 265 3.35 -9.43 -1.57
C ALA A 265 3.40 -10.97 -1.53
N ASP A 266 3.38 -11.63 -2.69
CA ASP A 266 3.44 -13.08 -2.78
C ASP A 266 4.82 -13.62 -2.33
N THR A 267 5.88 -12.88 -2.65
CA THR A 267 7.24 -13.21 -2.20
C THR A 267 7.34 -13.16 -0.67
N ILE A 268 6.84 -12.08 -0.05
CA ILE A 268 6.86 -11.91 1.41
C ILE A 268 5.96 -12.95 2.09
N ALA A 269 4.74 -13.18 1.55
CA ALA A 269 3.83 -14.21 2.05
C ALA A 269 4.47 -15.61 1.99
N GLY A 270 5.19 -15.91 0.92
CA GLY A 270 5.94 -17.15 0.79
C GLY A 270 7.03 -17.33 1.86
N TRP A 271 7.64 -16.25 2.33
CA TRP A 271 8.59 -16.32 3.46
C TRP A 271 7.87 -16.59 4.78
N LEU A 272 6.73 -15.94 5.02
CA LEU A 272 5.95 -16.10 6.25
C LEU A 272 5.36 -17.51 6.39
N VAL A 273 4.89 -18.10 5.29
CA VAL A 273 4.29 -19.46 5.30
C VAL A 273 5.33 -20.54 5.48
N ARG A 274 6.52 -20.37 4.93
CA ARG A 274 7.58 -21.39 5.03
C ARG A 274 8.37 -21.38 6.33
N GLY A 275 8.11 -20.43 7.22
CA GLY A 275 8.77 -20.34 8.52
C GLY A 275 10.28 -20.14 8.39
N MET A 276 10.67 -19.14 7.60
CA MET A 276 12.11 -18.85 7.40
C MET A 276 12.75 -18.26 8.60
#